data_c882102c4ccc7323183b6d782fc8f4e3
#
_entry.id   c882102c4ccc7323183b6d782fc8f4e3
#
_cell.length_a   1.000
_cell.length_b   1.000
_cell.length_c   1.000
_cell.angle_alpha   90.00
_cell.angle_beta   90.00
_cell.angle_gamma   90.00
#
_symmetry.space_group_name_H-M   'P 1'
#
loop_
_entity.id
_entity.type
_entity.pdbx_description
1 polymer ?
#
loop_
_entity_poly.entity_id
_entity_poly.type
_entity_poly.pdbx_seq_one_letter_code
_entity_poly.pdbx_strand_id
1 'polypeptide(L)'
;HFLSEKSNDKIEYTANNIEYKFSSGKKGLFDFTFKEESGRLVGIMGGSGSGKSTLLNVLNGNYPPSSGEIKINGIGLYESPKLLEGVIGFVPQDDLLIEELSVFENLYYNGKLCFGNYDDDKLIELVDEVLLSIGLSEAKDLKVGNPLSKTISGGQRKRLNIALELIREPSILFVDEPTSGLSSNDS
;
A
#
# COMPACT_ATOMS: atom_id res chain seq x y z
N HIS A 1 -9.08 -0.41 15.07
CA HIS A 1 -9.03 -1.44 16.12
C HIS A 1 -10.18 -2.46 16.12
N PHE A 2 -11.05 -2.45 15.10
CA PHE A 2 -12.15 -3.41 15.05
C PHE A 2 -11.74 -4.78 14.48
N LEU A 3 -10.55 -4.88 13.88
CA LEU A 3 -10.00 -6.13 13.32
C LEU A 3 -8.69 -6.60 14.00
N SER A 4 -8.19 -5.90 15.03
CA SER A 4 -6.89 -6.17 15.65
C SER A 4 -6.94 -7.01 16.94
N GLU A 5 -8.09 -7.48 17.37
CA GLU A 5 -8.11 -8.60 18.30
C GLU A 5 -7.81 -9.86 17.49
N LYS A 6 -6.71 -10.52 17.78
CA LYS A 6 -6.23 -11.80 17.26
C LYS A 6 -7.34 -12.85 17.06
N SER A 7 -8.27 -12.56 16.16
CA SER A 7 -9.17 -13.55 15.64
C SER A 7 -8.56 -14.11 14.37
N ASN A 8 -8.53 -15.41 14.27
CA ASN A 8 -8.13 -16.18 13.09
C ASN A 8 -9.12 -15.93 11.93
N ASP A 9 -9.78 -14.79 11.91
CA ASP A 9 -10.88 -14.46 11.02
C ASP A 9 -10.29 -14.04 9.68
N LYS A 10 -10.55 -14.86 8.70
CA LYS A 10 -10.20 -14.59 7.31
C LYS A 10 -10.86 -13.29 6.86
N ILE A 11 -10.09 -12.42 6.21
CA ILE A 11 -10.64 -11.26 5.53
C ILE A 11 -11.16 -11.71 4.17
N GLU A 12 -12.40 -11.38 3.90
CA GLU A 12 -13.02 -11.55 2.60
C GLU A 12 -13.09 -10.18 1.91
N TYR A 13 -12.57 -10.11 0.70
CA TYR A 13 -12.66 -8.94 -0.18
C TYR A 13 -13.53 -9.28 -1.39
N THR A 14 -14.56 -8.48 -1.64
CA THR A 14 -15.48 -8.67 -2.79
C THR A 14 -15.63 -7.37 -3.57
N ALA A 15 -15.57 -7.47 -4.89
CA ALA A 15 -15.90 -6.41 -5.83
C ALA A 15 -16.91 -6.97 -6.83
N ASN A 16 -18.15 -6.47 -6.84
CA ASN A 16 -19.23 -7.01 -7.62
C ASN A 16 -19.69 -6.03 -8.70
N ASN A 17 -19.65 -6.44 -9.96
CA ASN A 17 -20.13 -5.69 -11.12
C ASN A 17 -19.60 -4.26 -11.19
N ILE A 18 -18.30 -4.09 -10.91
CA ILE A 18 -17.65 -2.79 -10.88
C ILE A 18 -17.51 -2.23 -12.29
N GLU A 19 -18.06 -1.05 -12.49
CA GLU A 19 -17.73 -0.20 -13.64
C GLU A 19 -17.13 1.12 -13.17
N TYR A 20 -16.21 1.67 -13.97
CA TYR A 20 -15.67 3.00 -13.71
C TYR A 20 -15.66 3.85 -14.98
N LYS A 21 -16.11 5.09 -14.86
CA LYS A 21 -16.08 6.11 -15.91
C LYS A 21 -15.31 7.32 -15.41
N PHE A 22 -14.38 7.79 -16.24
CA PHE A 22 -13.71 9.06 -15.99
C PHE A 22 -14.68 10.24 -16.09
N SER A 23 -14.32 11.39 -15.54
CA SER A 23 -15.10 12.64 -15.65
C SER A 23 -15.36 13.07 -17.10
N SER A 24 -14.50 12.66 -18.04
CA SER A 24 -14.69 12.85 -19.48
C SER A 24 -15.80 11.97 -20.09
N GLY A 25 -16.42 11.07 -19.31
CA GLY A 25 -17.40 10.08 -19.79
C GLY A 25 -16.78 8.83 -20.42
N LYS A 26 -15.45 8.77 -20.61
CA LYS A 26 -14.76 7.58 -21.13
C LYS A 26 -14.84 6.46 -20.11
N LYS A 27 -15.21 5.25 -20.54
CA LYS A 27 -15.16 4.05 -19.67
C LYS A 27 -13.71 3.68 -19.38
N GLY A 28 -13.38 3.54 -18.09
CA GLY A 28 -12.07 3.10 -17.60
C GLY A 28 -12.06 1.63 -17.19
N LEU A 29 -13.20 1.13 -16.63
CA LEU A 29 -13.40 -0.28 -16.30
C LEU A 29 -14.77 -0.74 -16.81
N PHE A 30 -14.81 -1.98 -17.26
CA PHE A 30 -16.02 -2.67 -17.74
C PHE A 30 -16.31 -3.82 -16.81
N ASP A 31 -17.55 -3.97 -16.41
CA ASP A 31 -18.13 -5.06 -15.62
C ASP A 31 -17.11 -6.06 -15.04
N PHE A 32 -16.48 -5.68 -13.93
CA PHE A 32 -15.44 -6.46 -13.26
C PHE A 32 -15.99 -7.04 -11.96
N THR A 33 -15.87 -8.34 -11.80
CA THR A 33 -16.25 -9.04 -10.56
C THR A 33 -15.05 -9.84 -10.05
N PHE A 34 -14.76 -9.69 -8.75
CA PHE A 34 -13.62 -10.30 -8.11
C PHE A 34 -13.95 -10.63 -6.66
N LYS A 35 -13.46 -11.78 -6.19
CA LYS A 35 -13.58 -12.20 -4.80
C LYS A 35 -12.33 -12.93 -4.37
N GLU A 36 -11.76 -12.53 -3.25
CA GLU A 36 -10.61 -13.20 -2.62
C GLU A 36 -10.70 -13.19 -1.10
N GLU A 37 -9.92 -14.08 -0.49
CA GLU A 37 -9.76 -14.19 0.96
C GLU A 37 -8.32 -13.87 1.36
N SER A 38 -8.11 -13.51 2.63
CA SER A 38 -6.77 -13.26 3.20
C SER A 38 -5.81 -14.43 2.99
N GLY A 39 -4.49 -14.12 2.96
CA GLY A 39 -3.44 -15.09 2.70
C GLY A 39 -3.22 -15.40 1.21
N ARG A 40 -3.77 -14.59 0.31
CA ARG A 40 -3.56 -14.70 -1.13
C ARG A 40 -2.72 -13.56 -1.67
N LEU A 41 -1.87 -13.89 -2.63
CA LEU A 41 -1.17 -12.92 -3.48
C LEU A 41 -1.84 -12.92 -4.85
N VAL A 42 -2.31 -11.76 -5.29
CA VAL A 42 -2.98 -11.58 -6.57
C VAL A 42 -2.15 -10.71 -7.49
N GLY A 43 -1.75 -11.24 -8.63
CA GLY A 43 -1.02 -10.52 -9.68
C GLY A 43 -1.96 -9.98 -10.75
N ILE A 44 -1.90 -8.66 -11.02
CA ILE A 44 -2.63 -8.03 -12.11
C ILE A 44 -1.63 -7.76 -13.26
N MET A 45 -1.81 -8.44 -14.37
CA MET A 45 -0.93 -8.33 -15.55
C MET A 45 -1.65 -7.69 -16.73
N GLY A 46 -0.91 -6.94 -17.53
CA GLY A 46 -1.43 -6.32 -18.75
C GLY A 46 -0.45 -5.29 -19.31
N GLY A 47 -0.58 -4.97 -20.59
CA GLY A 47 0.25 -3.98 -21.28
C GLY A 47 0.13 -2.57 -20.67
N SER A 48 1.03 -1.67 -21.06
CA SER A 48 0.93 -0.26 -20.68
C SER A 48 -0.39 0.33 -21.18
N GLY A 49 -1.06 1.13 -20.36
CA GLY A 49 -2.35 1.74 -20.71
C GLY A 49 -3.57 0.81 -20.66
N SER A 50 -3.42 -0.46 -20.22
CA SER A 50 -4.54 -1.41 -20.13
C SER A 50 -5.51 -1.14 -18.96
N GLY A 51 -5.25 -0.14 -18.13
CA GLY A 51 -6.13 0.25 -17.02
C GLY A 51 -5.77 -0.37 -15.67
N LYS A 52 -4.60 -1.00 -15.50
CA LYS A 52 -4.16 -1.61 -14.22
C LYS A 52 -4.23 -0.64 -13.04
N SER A 53 -3.59 0.53 -13.17
CA SER A 53 -3.60 1.55 -12.10
C SER A 53 -5.01 2.10 -11.84
N THR A 54 -5.86 2.21 -12.87
CA THR A 54 -7.27 2.57 -12.70
C THR A 54 -8.00 1.52 -11.88
N LEU A 55 -7.81 0.22 -12.21
CA LEU A 55 -8.38 -0.88 -11.46
C LEU A 55 -7.92 -0.87 -10.00
N LEU A 56 -6.61 -0.74 -9.76
CA LEU A 56 -6.06 -0.65 -8.40
C LEU A 56 -6.66 0.52 -7.62
N ASN A 57 -6.79 1.70 -8.23
CA ASN A 57 -7.35 2.88 -7.57
C ASN A 57 -8.85 2.75 -7.27
N VAL A 58 -9.60 2.00 -8.06
CA VAL A 58 -10.99 1.68 -7.74
C VAL A 58 -11.06 0.65 -6.62
N LEU A 59 -10.22 -0.39 -6.65
CA LEU A 59 -10.23 -1.44 -5.64
C LEU A 59 -9.70 -0.99 -4.27
N ASN A 60 -8.75 -0.03 -4.22
CA ASN A 60 -8.19 0.46 -2.96
C ASN A 60 -9.01 1.58 -2.29
N GLY A 61 -10.09 2.05 -2.92
CA GLY A 61 -10.95 3.09 -2.37
C GLY A 61 -10.65 4.53 -2.84
N ASN A 62 -9.62 4.74 -3.68
CA ASN A 62 -9.27 6.09 -4.16
C ASN A 62 -10.28 6.63 -5.17
N TYR A 63 -10.83 5.77 -6.05
CA TYR A 63 -11.78 6.17 -7.07
C TYR A 63 -13.11 5.45 -6.88
N PRO A 64 -14.20 6.15 -6.53
CA PRO A 64 -15.49 5.52 -6.38
C PRO A 64 -15.96 4.94 -7.72
N PRO A 65 -16.45 3.70 -7.76
CA PRO A 65 -16.97 3.09 -8.96
C PRO A 65 -18.23 3.84 -9.44
N SER A 66 -18.48 3.82 -10.75
CA SER A 66 -19.69 4.38 -11.33
C SER A 66 -20.90 3.49 -11.11
N SER A 67 -20.69 2.19 -10.93
CA SER A 67 -21.69 1.19 -10.56
C SER A 67 -21.01 -0.02 -9.93
N GLY A 68 -21.78 -0.85 -9.26
CA GLY A 68 -21.30 -2.00 -8.50
C GLY A 68 -20.94 -1.63 -7.06
N GLU A 69 -20.42 -2.60 -6.31
CA GLU A 69 -20.07 -2.41 -4.89
C GLU A 69 -18.78 -3.15 -4.53
N ILE A 70 -18.03 -2.57 -3.60
CA ILE A 70 -16.83 -3.19 -3.02
C ILE A 70 -17.05 -3.35 -1.53
N LYS A 71 -16.82 -4.56 -1.01
CA LYS A 71 -16.99 -4.87 0.42
C LYS A 71 -15.78 -5.61 0.98
N ILE A 72 -15.47 -5.32 2.24
CA ILE A 72 -14.50 -6.04 3.05
C ILE A 72 -15.26 -6.60 4.26
N ASN A 73 -15.30 -7.92 4.40
CA ASN A 73 -16.11 -8.62 5.42
C ASN A 73 -17.57 -8.14 5.45
N GLY A 74 -18.16 -7.90 4.27
CA GLY A 74 -19.52 -7.40 4.14
C GLY A 74 -19.71 -5.89 4.38
N ILE A 75 -18.67 -5.17 4.82
CA ILE A 75 -18.70 -3.72 5.03
C ILE A 75 -18.38 -3.01 3.72
N GLY A 76 -19.26 -2.13 3.27
CA GLY A 76 -19.09 -1.36 2.04
C GLY A 76 -17.94 -0.36 2.13
N LEU A 77 -16.99 -0.43 1.18
CA LEU A 77 -15.80 0.40 1.17
C LEU A 77 -16.11 1.89 1.03
N TYR A 78 -17.09 2.23 0.22
CA TYR A 78 -17.47 3.61 -0.06
C TYR A 78 -18.62 4.12 0.80
N GLU A 79 -19.45 3.20 1.32
CA GLU A 79 -20.57 3.52 2.20
C GLU A 79 -20.13 3.75 3.66
N SER A 80 -19.08 3.05 4.08
CA SER A 80 -18.62 3.06 5.47
C SER A 80 -17.08 3.18 5.59
N PRO A 81 -16.43 4.18 4.95
CA PRO A 81 -14.97 4.27 4.89
C PRO A 81 -14.31 4.36 6.26
N LYS A 82 -14.95 4.99 7.24
CA LYS A 82 -14.42 5.11 8.61
C LYS A 82 -14.27 3.77 9.33
N LEU A 83 -15.11 2.78 9.01
CA LEU A 83 -15.01 1.44 9.60
C LEU A 83 -13.85 0.63 9.03
N LEU A 84 -13.35 1.04 7.87
CA LEU A 84 -12.27 0.38 7.14
C LEU A 84 -10.96 1.19 7.17
N GLU A 85 -10.91 2.23 8.00
CA GLU A 85 -9.69 3.04 8.17
C GLU A 85 -8.53 2.17 8.68
N GLY A 86 -7.38 2.23 7.99
CA GLY A 86 -6.19 1.42 8.29
C GLY A 86 -6.24 -0.03 7.80
N VAL A 87 -7.38 -0.51 7.26
CA VAL A 87 -7.51 -1.88 6.73
C VAL A 87 -6.78 -2.03 5.39
N ILE A 88 -6.79 -0.98 4.56
CA ILE A 88 -6.16 -0.96 3.25
C ILE A 88 -4.90 -0.11 3.29
N GLY A 89 -3.79 -0.68 2.82
CA GLY A 89 -2.56 0.03 2.46
C GLY A 89 -2.43 0.14 0.94
N PHE A 90 -1.82 1.22 0.47
CA PHE A 90 -1.56 1.43 -0.96
C PHE A 90 -0.17 2.01 -1.20
N VAL A 91 0.64 1.27 -1.94
CA VAL A 91 1.96 1.69 -2.39
C VAL A 91 1.85 2.17 -3.84
N PRO A 92 1.98 3.47 -4.11
CA PRO A 92 1.94 4.01 -5.46
C PRO A 92 3.21 3.69 -6.25
N GLN A 93 3.16 3.92 -7.55
CA GLN A 93 4.31 3.76 -8.45
C GLN A 93 5.47 4.71 -8.07
N ASP A 94 5.14 6.00 -7.85
CA ASP A 94 6.09 7.00 -7.39
C ASP A 94 6.32 6.87 -5.89
N ASP A 95 7.55 7.09 -5.43
CA ASP A 95 7.84 7.03 -4.00
C ASP A 95 7.39 8.30 -3.26
N LEU A 96 7.06 8.13 -1.97
CA LEU A 96 6.63 9.20 -1.07
C LEU A 96 7.72 9.53 -0.04
N LEU A 97 8.96 9.22 -0.35
CA LEU A 97 10.09 9.37 0.56
C LEU A 97 10.53 10.82 0.68
N ILE A 98 10.88 11.22 1.90
CA ILE A 98 11.49 12.52 2.19
C ILE A 98 13.00 12.38 2.02
N GLU A 99 13.54 13.05 1.02
CA GLU A 99 14.92 12.91 0.56
C GLU A 99 15.97 13.36 1.60
N GLU A 100 15.64 14.35 2.42
CA GLU A 100 16.49 14.91 3.45
C GLU A 100 16.61 14.03 4.69
N LEU A 101 15.67 13.12 4.88
CA LEU A 101 15.62 12.21 6.01
C LEU A 101 16.41 10.91 5.72
N SER A 102 16.85 10.28 6.80
CA SER A 102 17.40 8.92 6.72
C SER A 102 16.29 7.88 6.45
N VAL A 103 16.71 6.66 6.14
CA VAL A 103 15.81 5.51 6.01
C VAL A 103 15.00 5.30 7.29
N PHE A 104 15.67 5.35 8.46
CA PHE A 104 15.03 5.26 9.77
C PHE A 104 14.05 6.41 10.01
N GLU A 105 14.46 7.65 9.77
CA GLU A 105 13.63 8.83 10.03
C GLU A 105 12.34 8.84 9.18
N ASN A 106 12.42 8.40 7.91
CA ASN A 106 11.23 8.27 7.07
C ASN A 106 10.17 7.35 7.71
N LEU A 107 10.57 6.19 8.23
CA LEU A 107 9.66 5.27 8.91
C LEU A 107 9.23 5.79 10.27
N TYR A 108 10.15 6.36 11.05
CA TYR A 108 9.87 6.86 12.40
C TYR A 108 8.83 7.98 12.37
N TYR A 109 9.00 8.99 11.51
CA TYR A 109 8.02 10.07 11.43
C TYR A 109 6.69 9.63 10.83
N ASN A 110 6.70 8.68 9.87
CA ASN A 110 5.46 8.07 9.39
C ASN A 110 4.74 7.34 10.53
N GLY A 111 5.46 6.53 11.29
CA GLY A 111 4.90 5.83 12.45
C GLY A 111 4.35 6.79 13.52
N LYS A 112 5.04 7.90 13.78
CA LYS A 112 4.54 8.96 14.69
C LYS A 112 3.19 9.52 14.26
N LEU A 113 2.99 9.70 12.96
CA LEU A 113 1.71 10.19 12.41
C LEU A 113 0.60 9.13 12.52
N CYS A 114 0.95 7.86 12.41
CA CYS A 114 -0.02 6.76 12.45
C CYS A 114 -0.38 6.31 13.88
N PHE A 115 0.60 6.35 14.79
CA PHE A 115 0.49 5.80 16.16
C PHE A 115 0.70 6.87 17.22
N GLY A 116 -0.14 7.89 17.24
CA GLY A 116 -0.01 9.03 18.15
C GLY A 116 0.03 8.68 19.66
N ASN A 117 -0.33 7.44 20.03
CA ASN A 117 -0.32 6.95 21.42
C ASN A 117 0.92 6.10 21.77
N TYR A 118 1.82 5.84 20.81
CA TYR A 118 3.04 5.10 21.07
C TYR A 118 4.09 6.06 21.68
N ASP A 119 4.78 5.58 22.74
CA ASP A 119 6.00 6.22 23.19
C ASP A 119 7.13 6.01 22.18
N ASP A 120 8.20 6.74 22.36
CA ASP A 120 9.33 6.73 21.41
C ASP A 120 10.02 5.37 21.39
N ASP A 121 10.18 4.71 22.53
CA ASP A 121 10.88 3.43 22.64
C ASP A 121 10.12 2.35 21.85
N LYS A 122 8.81 2.27 22.04
CA LYS A 122 7.96 1.32 21.31
C LYS A 122 7.95 1.58 19.81
N LEU A 123 7.97 2.86 19.41
CA LEU A 123 8.01 3.22 17.99
C LEU A 123 9.35 2.88 17.36
N ILE A 124 10.46 3.08 18.08
CA ILE A 124 11.80 2.70 17.62
C ILE A 124 11.89 1.19 17.43
N GLU A 125 11.39 0.40 18.39
CA GLU A 125 11.34 -1.06 18.25
C GLU A 125 10.57 -1.48 16.99
N LEU A 126 9.38 -0.92 16.77
CA LEU A 126 8.56 -1.21 15.59
C LEU A 126 9.30 -0.86 14.29
N VAL A 127 9.95 0.30 14.23
CA VAL A 127 10.73 0.73 13.05
C VAL A 127 11.89 -0.23 12.80
N ASP A 128 12.64 -0.63 13.84
CA ASP A 128 13.76 -1.57 13.69
C ASP A 128 13.27 -2.96 13.24
N GLU A 129 12.12 -3.45 13.72
CA GLU A 129 11.50 -4.70 13.25
C GLU A 129 11.12 -4.62 11.77
N VAL A 130 10.49 -3.53 11.35
CA VAL A 130 10.13 -3.32 9.94
C VAL A 130 11.39 -3.26 9.06
N LEU A 131 12.40 -2.49 9.46
CA LEU A 131 13.68 -2.40 8.73
C LEU A 131 14.38 -3.76 8.59
N LEU A 132 14.34 -4.57 9.64
CA LEU A 132 14.88 -5.93 9.61
C LEU A 132 14.11 -6.80 8.60
N SER A 133 12.79 -6.75 8.62
CA SER A 133 11.92 -7.57 7.76
C SER A 133 12.12 -7.30 6.27
N ILE A 134 12.45 -6.05 5.91
CA ILE A 134 12.67 -5.62 4.52
C ILE A 134 14.16 -5.57 4.12
N GLY A 135 15.08 -5.97 5.02
CA GLY A 135 16.51 -6.01 4.76
C GLY A 135 17.15 -4.64 4.58
N LEU A 136 16.73 -3.65 5.38
CA LEU A 136 17.29 -2.29 5.37
C LEU A 136 17.97 -1.86 6.67
N SER A 137 18.18 -2.76 7.64
CA SER A 137 18.79 -2.45 8.93
C SER A 137 20.18 -1.79 8.80
N GLU A 138 21.01 -2.27 7.85
CA GLU A 138 22.35 -1.70 7.64
C GLU A 138 22.33 -0.32 6.96
N ALA A 139 21.23 0.01 6.29
CA ALA A 139 21.06 1.28 5.60
C ALA A 139 20.29 2.33 6.44
N LYS A 140 19.91 2.01 7.68
CA LYS A 140 18.98 2.81 8.47
C LYS A 140 19.40 4.27 8.68
N ASP A 141 20.69 4.52 8.82
CA ASP A 141 21.25 5.85 9.06
C ASP A 141 21.60 6.61 7.77
N LEU A 142 21.49 5.96 6.62
CA LEU A 142 21.74 6.60 5.33
C LEU A 142 20.59 7.54 4.96
N LYS A 143 20.92 8.74 4.50
CA LYS A 143 19.93 9.62 3.89
C LYS A 143 19.36 9.00 2.64
N VAL A 144 18.08 9.19 2.42
CA VAL A 144 17.41 8.69 1.21
C VAL A 144 17.97 9.33 -0.04
N GLY A 145 18.20 10.65 0.00
CA GLY A 145 18.74 11.43 -1.13
C GLY A 145 17.78 11.47 -2.32
N ASN A 146 18.10 12.27 -3.31
CA ASN A 146 17.30 12.33 -4.52
C ASN A 146 17.68 11.19 -5.52
N PRO A 147 16.82 10.86 -6.50
CA PRO A 147 17.08 9.80 -7.46
C PRO A 147 18.34 9.99 -8.31
N LEU A 148 18.86 11.22 -8.41
CA LEU A 148 20.07 11.57 -9.17
C LEU A 148 21.35 11.46 -8.33
N SER A 149 21.26 11.71 -7.01
CA SER A 149 22.37 11.57 -6.07
C SER A 149 22.11 10.36 -5.15
N LYS A 150 22.20 9.16 -5.72
CA LYS A 150 21.84 7.89 -5.07
C LYS A 150 22.68 7.62 -3.82
N THR A 151 22.10 7.84 -2.65
CA THR A 151 22.68 7.41 -1.37
C THR A 151 22.24 5.99 -1.05
N ILE A 152 20.99 5.63 -1.43
CA ILE A 152 20.46 4.28 -1.36
C ILE A 152 20.10 3.78 -2.78
N SER A 153 20.13 2.46 -3.01
CA SER A 153 19.79 1.86 -4.30
C SER A 153 18.32 2.03 -4.65
N GLY A 154 17.96 1.88 -5.94
CA GLY A 154 16.56 1.87 -6.37
C GLY A 154 15.73 0.80 -5.67
N GLY A 155 16.30 -0.39 -5.49
CA GLY A 155 15.65 -1.47 -4.74
C GLY A 155 15.46 -1.14 -3.25
N GLN A 156 16.43 -0.45 -2.62
CA GLN A 156 16.29 0.01 -1.24
C GLN A 156 15.19 1.08 -1.13
N ARG A 157 15.12 2.03 -2.07
CA ARG A 157 14.04 3.03 -2.12
C ARG A 157 12.68 2.37 -2.24
N LYS A 158 12.54 1.39 -3.14
CA LYS A 158 11.26 0.71 -3.34
C LYS A 158 10.84 -0.08 -2.10
N ARG A 159 11.76 -0.81 -1.46
CA ARG A 159 11.48 -1.51 -0.20
C ARG A 159 11.09 -0.54 0.91
N LEU A 160 11.78 0.60 1.03
CA LEU A 160 11.42 1.63 2.01
C LEU A 160 10.03 2.21 1.75
N ASN A 161 9.68 2.46 0.48
CA ASN A 161 8.35 2.96 0.12
C ASN A 161 7.25 1.95 0.50
N ILE A 162 7.49 0.65 0.30
CA ILE A 162 6.58 -0.41 0.77
C ILE A 162 6.49 -0.41 2.30
N ALA A 163 7.62 -0.23 2.99
CA ALA A 163 7.67 -0.22 4.45
C ALA A 163 6.88 0.92 5.10
N LEU A 164 6.75 2.07 4.44
CA LEU A 164 5.87 3.16 4.91
C LEU A 164 4.41 2.73 5.06
N GLU A 165 3.96 1.80 4.21
CA GLU A 165 2.61 1.24 4.35
C GLU A 165 2.59 0.03 5.30
N LEU A 166 3.61 -0.83 5.27
CA LEU A 166 3.68 -2.03 6.13
C LEU A 166 3.72 -1.69 7.62
N ILE A 167 4.34 -0.58 8.01
CA ILE A 167 4.41 -0.16 9.42
C ILE A 167 3.02 0.03 10.04
N ARG A 168 2.00 0.28 9.21
CA ARG A 168 0.60 0.45 9.64
C ARG A 168 -0.14 -0.89 9.80
N GLU A 169 0.52 -2.00 9.48
CA GLU A 169 -0.05 -3.35 9.51
C GLU A 169 -1.39 -3.47 8.76
N PRO A 170 -1.48 -3.01 7.50
CA PRO A 170 -2.72 -3.10 6.74
C PRO A 170 -3.10 -4.57 6.52
N SER A 171 -4.39 -4.87 6.58
CA SER A 171 -4.91 -6.22 6.33
C SER A 171 -4.93 -6.57 4.83
N ILE A 172 -5.00 -5.56 3.98
CA ILE A 172 -4.95 -5.66 2.52
C ILE A 172 -3.96 -4.65 2.00
N LEU A 173 -3.00 -5.08 1.18
CA LEU A 173 -2.00 -4.20 0.58
C LEU A 173 -2.14 -4.20 -0.94
N PHE A 174 -2.36 -3.03 -1.52
CA PHE A 174 -2.28 -2.81 -2.96
C PHE A 174 -0.94 -2.19 -3.31
N VAL A 175 -0.28 -2.70 -4.36
CA VAL A 175 1.02 -2.20 -4.82
C VAL A 175 0.98 -1.97 -6.33
N ASP A 176 1.22 -0.74 -6.77
CA ASP A 176 1.27 -0.40 -8.19
C ASP A 176 2.73 -0.48 -8.68
N GLU A 177 2.96 -1.29 -9.71
CA GLU A 177 4.24 -1.52 -10.36
C GLU A 177 5.42 -1.77 -9.38
N PRO A 178 5.38 -2.85 -8.54
CA PRO A 178 6.39 -3.09 -7.49
C PRO A 178 7.81 -3.23 -8.03
N THR A 179 7.98 -3.59 -9.30
CA THR A 179 9.28 -3.85 -9.93
C THR A 179 9.74 -2.73 -10.87
N SER A 180 8.97 -1.64 -11.01
CA SER A 180 9.36 -0.54 -11.90
C SER A 180 10.65 0.13 -11.42
N GLY A 181 11.59 0.35 -12.35
CA GLY A 181 12.87 1.00 -12.04
C GLY A 181 13.89 0.13 -11.30
N LEU A 182 13.60 -1.15 -11.07
CA LEU A 182 14.55 -2.10 -10.51
C LEU A 182 15.48 -2.68 -11.59
N SER A 183 16.72 -3.00 -11.22
CA SER A 183 17.59 -3.83 -12.04
C SER A 183 17.07 -5.28 -12.07
N SER A 184 17.49 -6.06 -13.08
CA SER A 184 17.10 -7.48 -13.17
C SER A 184 17.54 -8.33 -11.98
N ASN A 185 18.44 -7.83 -11.12
CA ASN A 185 18.91 -8.50 -9.90
C ASN A 185 18.11 -8.11 -8.64
N ASP A 186 17.29 -7.06 -8.73
CA ASP A 186 16.50 -6.53 -7.60
C ASP A 186 15.00 -6.86 -7.73
N SER A 187 14.60 -7.58 -8.81
CA SER A 187 13.20 -7.89 -9.15
C SER A 187 12.74 -9.23 -8.61
#